data_f7f2474da1790feb369160050aba9a9c
#
_entry.id   f7f2474da1790feb369160050aba9a9c
#
_cell.length_a   1.000
_cell.length_b   1.000
_cell.length_c   1.000
_cell.angle_alpha   90.00
_cell.angle_beta   90.00
_cell.angle_gamma   90.00
#
_symmetry.space_group_name_H-M   'P 1'
#
loop_
_entity.id
_entity.type
_entity.pdbx_description
1 polymer ?
#
loop_
_entity_poly.entity_id
_entity_poly.type
_entity_poly.pdbx_seq_one_letter_code
_entity_poly.pdbx_strand_id
1 'polypeptide(L)'
;MWYNFLEPPRLTWIGAIDILIVAFMIYLVLARMKGTRAVPMALGVLGVVGFFYFSRWSHLNTVSWLLANTAPYLFFSIIVIFQAEIRRALTQFGKTAFFRGFSNIDRSQMCDEIALAVKTLSKNQTGALIVVERDIGLKSYVESGIAVNGLLSYDLLVTVFNPKEPMHDGAVIIQNGRIAAAACFLPLTVKPRLSKELGTRHRAAIGITEETDAIAVVVSEETGSIALAIDGEIERFLDFETLVVRLRDAIERRQPRKSVRTIPATVQHVDS
;
A
#
# COMPACT_ATOMS: atom_id res chain seq x y z
N MET A 1 -42.12 -19.02 0.54
CA MET A 1 -41.53 -18.54 1.81
C MET A 1 -40.44 -17.46 1.62
N TRP A 2 -40.24 -16.91 0.41
CA TRP A 2 -39.22 -15.91 0.09
C TRP A 2 -39.79 -14.51 -0.19
N TYR A 3 -41.09 -14.30 -0.11
CA TYR A 3 -41.78 -13.04 -0.49
C TYR A 3 -41.76 -11.96 0.61
N ASN A 4 -41.42 -12.29 1.86
CA ASN A 4 -41.46 -11.32 2.98
C ASN A 4 -40.19 -10.47 3.13
N PHE A 5 -39.15 -10.68 2.28
CA PHE A 5 -37.93 -9.88 2.31
C PHE A 5 -38.02 -8.57 1.53
N LEU A 6 -39.13 -8.30 0.82
CA LEU A 6 -39.29 -7.12 -0.04
C LEU A 6 -40.38 -6.15 0.44
N GLU A 7 -40.93 -6.32 1.65
CA GLU A 7 -41.75 -5.26 2.23
C GLU A 7 -40.86 -4.08 2.57
N PRO A 8 -41.12 -2.86 2.02
CA PRO A 8 -40.37 -1.68 2.38
C PRO A 8 -40.51 -1.46 3.89
N PRO A 9 -39.43 -1.15 4.61
CA PRO A 9 -39.45 -0.91 6.05
C PRO A 9 -40.49 0.18 6.32
N ARG A 10 -41.44 -0.08 7.22
CA ARG A 10 -42.43 0.91 7.63
C ARG A 10 -41.67 2.10 8.19
N LEU A 11 -42.00 3.32 7.72
CA LEU A 11 -41.41 4.57 8.17
C LEU A 11 -41.73 4.86 9.65
N THR A 12 -41.19 4.03 10.51
CA THR A 12 -41.12 4.25 11.96
C THR A 12 -39.73 4.83 12.28
N TRP A 13 -39.58 5.51 13.41
CA TRP A 13 -38.32 6.05 13.87
C TRP A 13 -37.19 4.99 13.87
N ILE A 14 -37.54 3.74 14.16
CA ILE A 14 -36.62 2.59 14.13
C ILE A 14 -36.20 2.28 12.67
N GLY A 15 -37.14 2.35 11.70
CA GLY A 15 -36.84 2.15 10.28
C GLY A 15 -35.95 3.26 9.71
N ALA A 16 -36.08 4.50 10.18
CA ALA A 16 -35.20 5.58 9.78
C ALA A 16 -33.76 5.36 10.29
N ILE A 17 -33.60 4.89 11.52
CA ILE A 17 -32.28 4.55 12.09
C ILE A 17 -31.65 3.38 11.32
N ASP A 18 -32.40 2.35 10.98
CA ASP A 18 -31.93 1.19 10.22
C ASP A 18 -31.43 1.61 8.84
N ILE A 19 -32.19 2.43 8.12
CA ILE A 19 -31.78 3.00 6.83
C ILE A 19 -30.48 3.82 6.97
N LEU A 20 -30.36 4.61 8.04
CA LEU A 20 -29.19 5.44 8.30
C LEU A 20 -27.94 4.62 8.61
N ILE A 21 -28.10 3.52 9.36
CA ILE A 21 -26.99 2.58 9.65
C ILE A 21 -26.52 1.91 8.35
N VAL A 22 -27.44 1.43 7.53
CA VAL A 22 -27.10 0.79 6.25
C VAL A 22 -26.44 1.79 5.30
N ALA A 23 -26.99 2.99 5.19
CA ALA A 23 -26.41 4.08 4.37
C ALA A 23 -25.00 4.46 4.86
N PHE A 24 -24.80 4.53 6.18
CA PHE A 24 -23.49 4.80 6.77
C PHE A 24 -22.48 3.66 6.51
N MET A 25 -22.90 2.41 6.64
CA MET A 25 -22.05 1.26 6.28
C MET A 25 -21.65 1.29 4.80
N ILE A 26 -22.61 1.53 3.91
CA ILE A 26 -22.33 1.66 2.47
C ILE A 26 -21.38 2.83 2.21
N TYR A 27 -21.60 3.98 2.85
CA TYR A 27 -20.71 5.14 2.75
C TYR A 27 -19.28 4.82 3.19
N LEU A 28 -19.10 4.11 4.33
CA LEU A 28 -17.78 3.71 4.81
C LEU A 28 -17.05 2.79 3.81
N VAL A 29 -17.78 1.83 3.23
CA VAL A 29 -17.21 0.93 2.21
C VAL A 29 -16.79 1.72 0.97
N LEU A 30 -17.67 2.58 0.44
CA LEU A 30 -17.39 3.41 -0.74
C LEU A 30 -16.26 4.42 -0.48
N ALA A 31 -16.21 5.01 0.70
CA ALA A 31 -15.16 5.96 1.09
C ALA A 31 -13.78 5.28 1.13
N ARG A 32 -13.72 4.02 1.56
CA ARG A 32 -12.46 3.24 1.54
C ARG A 32 -12.05 2.75 0.16
N MET A 33 -12.99 2.62 -0.76
CA MET A 33 -12.73 2.22 -2.15
C MET A 33 -12.27 3.38 -3.04
N LYS A 34 -12.40 4.64 -2.62
CA LYS A 34 -11.93 5.81 -3.39
C LYS A 34 -10.44 5.69 -3.71
N GLY A 35 -10.12 5.76 -5.00
CA GLY A 35 -8.75 5.66 -5.51
C GLY A 35 -8.27 4.24 -5.82
N THR A 36 -9.14 3.22 -5.74
CA THR A 36 -8.82 1.86 -6.19
C THR A 36 -9.48 1.54 -7.54
N ARG A 37 -8.95 0.53 -8.26
CA ARG A 37 -9.56 0.03 -9.50
C ARG A 37 -10.92 -0.64 -9.27
N ALA A 38 -11.32 -0.85 -8.04
CA ALA A 38 -12.58 -1.47 -7.67
C ALA A 38 -13.79 -0.54 -7.91
N VAL A 39 -13.63 0.79 -7.88
CA VAL A 39 -14.74 1.74 -8.10
C VAL A 39 -15.36 1.62 -9.51
N PRO A 40 -14.60 1.67 -10.62
CA PRO A 40 -15.18 1.48 -11.94
C PRO A 40 -15.82 0.09 -12.12
N MET A 41 -15.26 -0.96 -11.50
CA MET A 41 -15.85 -2.30 -11.53
C MET A 41 -17.19 -2.36 -10.78
N ALA A 42 -17.28 -1.73 -9.60
CA ALA A 42 -18.51 -1.65 -8.84
C ALA A 42 -19.61 -0.87 -9.59
N LEU A 43 -19.25 0.20 -10.31
CA LEU A 43 -20.17 0.95 -11.17
C LEU A 43 -20.68 0.08 -12.33
N GLY A 44 -19.85 -0.76 -12.93
CA GLY A 44 -20.25 -1.73 -13.96
C GLY A 44 -21.29 -2.73 -13.44
N VAL A 45 -21.06 -3.30 -12.25
CA VAL A 45 -22.01 -4.21 -11.58
C VAL A 45 -23.32 -3.50 -11.26
N LEU A 46 -23.25 -2.28 -10.73
CA LEU A 46 -24.45 -1.47 -10.44
C LEU A 46 -25.25 -1.16 -11.71
N GLY A 47 -24.56 -0.91 -12.84
CA GLY A 47 -25.19 -0.74 -14.15
C GLY A 47 -25.98 -1.96 -14.60
N VAL A 48 -25.39 -3.17 -14.45
CA VAL A 48 -26.08 -4.44 -14.80
C VAL A 48 -27.29 -4.68 -13.90
N VAL A 49 -27.18 -4.44 -12.61
CA VAL A 49 -28.31 -4.53 -11.65
C VAL A 49 -29.39 -3.51 -11.97
N GLY A 50 -29.02 -2.27 -12.24
CA GLY A 50 -29.96 -1.21 -12.64
C GLY A 50 -30.70 -1.57 -13.94
N PHE A 51 -29.97 -2.11 -14.93
CA PHE A 51 -30.57 -2.56 -16.20
C PHE A 51 -31.55 -3.73 -16.00
N PHE A 52 -31.27 -4.64 -15.07
CA PHE A 52 -32.18 -5.72 -14.70
C PHE A 52 -33.51 -5.18 -14.12
N TYR A 53 -33.46 -4.23 -13.19
CA TYR A 53 -34.66 -3.62 -12.62
C TYR A 53 -35.43 -2.79 -13.66
N PHE A 54 -34.72 -2.06 -14.52
CA PHE A 54 -35.30 -1.30 -15.62
C PHE A 54 -36.05 -2.22 -16.62
N SER A 55 -35.45 -3.35 -16.98
CA SER A 55 -36.04 -4.35 -17.86
C SER A 55 -37.35 -4.93 -17.29
N ARG A 56 -37.39 -5.15 -15.97
CA ARG A 56 -38.63 -5.60 -15.30
C ARG A 56 -39.73 -4.53 -15.31
N TRP A 57 -39.36 -3.29 -15.06
CA TRP A 57 -40.30 -2.17 -15.06
C TRP A 57 -40.87 -1.89 -16.44
N SER A 58 -40.02 -2.02 -17.46
CA SER A 58 -40.43 -1.80 -18.87
C SER A 58 -41.15 -3.01 -19.50
N HIS A 59 -41.50 -4.04 -18.73
CA HIS A 59 -42.17 -5.28 -19.20
C HIS A 59 -41.44 -6.00 -20.35
N LEU A 60 -40.09 -5.90 -20.40
CA LEU A 60 -39.25 -6.59 -21.40
C LEU A 60 -39.06 -8.06 -21.00
N ASN A 61 -40.08 -8.88 -21.24
CA ASN A 61 -40.14 -10.26 -20.72
C ASN A 61 -38.94 -11.12 -21.15
N THR A 62 -38.52 -11.04 -22.41
CA THR A 62 -37.39 -11.81 -22.94
C THR A 62 -36.08 -11.44 -22.29
N VAL A 63 -35.83 -10.12 -22.12
CA VAL A 63 -34.60 -9.60 -21.49
C VAL A 63 -34.58 -9.96 -20.01
N SER A 64 -35.71 -9.77 -19.33
CA SER A 64 -35.85 -10.14 -17.91
C SER A 64 -35.63 -11.62 -17.66
N TRP A 65 -36.16 -12.47 -18.52
CA TRP A 65 -35.98 -13.92 -18.44
C TRP A 65 -34.52 -14.32 -18.66
N LEU A 66 -33.86 -13.74 -19.70
CA LEU A 66 -32.44 -13.99 -19.98
C LEU A 66 -31.55 -13.56 -18.82
N LEU A 67 -31.75 -12.36 -18.30
CA LEU A 67 -30.97 -11.84 -17.16
C LEU A 67 -31.20 -12.65 -15.89
N ALA A 68 -32.44 -13.06 -15.60
CA ALA A 68 -32.77 -13.89 -14.44
C ALA A 68 -32.09 -15.27 -14.52
N ASN A 69 -32.04 -15.86 -15.73
CA ASN A 69 -31.42 -17.16 -15.94
C ASN A 69 -29.90 -17.11 -15.92
N THR A 70 -29.32 -15.94 -16.29
CA THR A 70 -27.87 -15.69 -16.27
C THR A 70 -27.37 -15.19 -14.91
N ALA A 71 -28.26 -14.70 -14.04
CA ALA A 71 -27.93 -14.11 -12.74
C ALA A 71 -27.02 -14.99 -11.84
N PRO A 72 -27.22 -16.32 -11.72
CA PRO A 72 -26.35 -17.16 -10.91
C PRO A 72 -24.91 -17.18 -11.44
N TYR A 73 -24.72 -17.24 -12.75
CA TYR A 73 -23.39 -17.22 -13.38
C TYR A 73 -22.71 -15.86 -13.22
N LEU A 74 -23.47 -14.77 -13.35
CA LEU A 74 -23.00 -13.41 -13.07
C LEU A 74 -22.54 -13.26 -11.63
N PHE A 75 -23.28 -13.81 -10.67
CA PHE A 75 -22.92 -13.78 -9.26
C PHE A 75 -21.56 -14.45 -8.99
N PHE A 76 -21.33 -15.66 -9.53
CA PHE A 76 -20.04 -16.33 -9.43
C PHE A 76 -18.93 -15.55 -10.12
N SER A 77 -19.19 -14.99 -11.30
CA SER A 77 -18.21 -14.18 -12.03
C SER A 77 -17.78 -12.95 -11.24
N ILE A 78 -18.73 -12.29 -10.56
CA ILE A 78 -18.45 -11.14 -9.70
C ILE A 78 -17.52 -11.56 -8.55
N ILE A 79 -17.77 -12.68 -7.88
CA ILE A 79 -16.92 -13.19 -6.80
C ILE A 79 -15.48 -13.39 -7.29
N VAL A 80 -15.32 -13.99 -8.47
CA VAL A 80 -14.00 -14.23 -9.07
C VAL A 80 -13.29 -12.92 -9.43
N ILE A 81 -14.01 -11.96 -10.02
CA ILE A 81 -13.47 -10.64 -10.39
C ILE A 81 -13.01 -9.86 -9.14
N PHE A 82 -13.79 -9.93 -8.07
CA PHE A 82 -13.48 -9.23 -6.80
C PHE A 82 -12.63 -10.03 -5.82
N GLN A 83 -12.14 -11.21 -6.21
CA GLN A 83 -11.34 -12.07 -5.32
C GLN A 83 -10.13 -11.36 -4.71
N ALA A 84 -9.43 -10.54 -5.49
CA ALA A 84 -8.27 -9.79 -5.01
C ALA A 84 -8.65 -8.71 -3.98
N GLU A 85 -9.76 -8.02 -4.20
CA GLU A 85 -10.30 -6.99 -3.31
C GLU A 85 -10.82 -7.58 -2.01
N ILE A 86 -11.56 -8.72 -2.09
CA ILE A 86 -12.03 -9.47 -0.92
C ILE A 86 -10.84 -9.94 -0.08
N ARG A 87 -9.79 -10.49 -0.71
CA ARG A 87 -8.57 -10.92 -0.01
C ARG A 87 -7.91 -9.73 0.68
N ARG A 88 -7.77 -8.59 0.01
CA ARG A 88 -7.20 -7.36 0.60
C ARG A 88 -8.03 -6.86 1.79
N ALA A 89 -9.35 -6.83 1.67
CA ALA A 89 -10.23 -6.44 2.75
C ALA A 89 -10.08 -7.36 3.96
N LEU A 90 -10.15 -8.68 3.77
CA LEU A 90 -10.01 -9.68 4.85
C LEU A 90 -8.65 -9.60 5.55
N THR A 91 -7.55 -9.40 4.79
CA THR A 91 -6.22 -9.22 5.38
C THR A 91 -6.11 -7.92 6.19
N GLN A 92 -6.78 -6.85 5.79
CA GLN A 92 -6.83 -5.60 6.57
C GLN A 92 -7.63 -5.76 7.87
N PHE A 93 -8.77 -6.46 7.84
CA PHE A 93 -9.55 -6.74 9.06
C PHE A 93 -8.80 -7.65 10.03
N GLY A 94 -8.08 -8.66 9.55
CA GLY A 94 -7.29 -9.56 10.37
C GLY A 94 -6.11 -8.88 11.08
N LYS A 95 -5.48 -7.91 10.42
CA LYS A 95 -4.31 -7.20 10.97
C LYS A 95 -4.66 -6.21 12.09
N THR A 96 -5.85 -5.64 12.10
CA THR A 96 -6.22 -4.59 13.07
C THR A 96 -6.52 -5.13 14.47
N ALA A 97 -6.92 -6.39 14.60
CA ALA A 97 -7.39 -6.96 15.88
C ALA A 97 -6.31 -7.79 16.61
N PHE A 98 -5.41 -8.45 15.90
CA PHE A 98 -4.53 -9.46 16.51
C PHE A 98 -3.06 -9.06 16.72
N PHE A 99 -2.54 -8.07 15.97
CA PHE A 99 -1.11 -7.72 16.02
C PHE A 99 -0.77 -6.44 16.81
N ARG A 100 -1.70 -5.83 17.51
CA ARG A 100 -1.45 -4.64 18.34
C ARG A 100 -0.65 -4.90 19.63
N GLY A 101 -0.28 -6.16 19.93
CA GLY A 101 0.28 -6.57 21.21
C GLY A 101 1.78 -6.92 21.24
N PHE A 102 2.51 -6.93 20.12
CA PHE A 102 3.85 -7.56 20.10
C PHE A 102 5.02 -6.71 19.58
N SER A 103 4.98 -5.40 19.61
CA SER A 103 6.19 -4.61 19.37
C SER A 103 6.33 -3.47 20.38
N ASN A 104 7.01 -3.75 21.49
CA ASN A 104 7.48 -2.74 22.45
C ASN A 104 8.85 -2.15 22.06
N ILE A 105 9.23 -2.15 20.77
CA ILE A 105 10.31 -1.28 20.34
C ILE A 105 9.68 0.07 20.09
N ASP A 106 10.06 1.05 20.90
CA ASP A 106 9.68 2.44 20.71
C ASP A 106 10.09 2.85 19.28
N ARG A 107 9.15 3.43 18.53
CA ARG A 107 9.41 3.90 17.15
C ARG A 107 10.58 4.87 17.09
N SER A 108 10.80 5.63 18.14
CA SER A 108 11.95 6.49 18.32
C SER A 108 13.25 5.68 18.32
N GLN A 109 13.32 4.60 19.10
CA GLN A 109 14.50 3.73 19.15
C GLN A 109 14.77 3.07 17.79
N MET A 110 13.72 2.65 17.06
CA MET A 110 13.89 2.10 15.72
C MET A 110 14.51 3.11 14.74
N CYS A 111 14.09 4.39 14.80
CA CYS A 111 14.69 5.45 13.99
C CYS A 111 16.16 5.66 14.33
N ASP A 112 16.49 5.66 15.61
CA ASP A 112 17.85 5.90 16.09
C ASP A 112 18.81 4.76 15.67
N GLU A 113 18.38 3.50 15.79
CA GLU A 113 19.15 2.33 15.35
C GLU A 113 19.41 2.34 13.83
N ILE A 114 18.38 2.64 13.02
CA ILE A 114 18.52 2.76 11.57
C ILE A 114 19.46 3.91 11.21
N ALA A 115 19.26 5.08 11.79
CA ALA A 115 20.05 6.26 11.47
C ALA A 115 21.54 6.06 11.81
N LEU A 116 21.81 5.46 12.98
CA LEU A 116 23.18 5.17 13.40
C LEU A 116 23.87 4.17 12.46
N ALA A 117 23.17 3.12 12.05
CA ALA A 117 23.66 2.16 11.06
C ALA A 117 23.96 2.84 9.72
N VAL A 118 23.02 3.65 9.21
CA VAL A 118 23.17 4.41 7.96
C VAL A 118 24.36 5.36 8.02
N LYS A 119 24.59 6.05 9.14
CA LYS A 119 25.76 6.92 9.34
C LYS A 119 27.09 6.15 9.18
N THR A 120 27.17 4.96 9.77
CA THR A 120 28.37 4.12 9.69
C THR A 120 28.59 3.56 8.29
N LEU A 121 27.51 3.06 7.66
CA LEU A 121 27.55 2.55 6.31
C LEU A 121 27.92 3.64 5.28
N SER A 122 27.38 4.84 5.45
CA SER A 122 27.73 6.04 4.67
C SER A 122 29.20 6.40 4.78
N LYS A 123 29.74 6.47 6.01
CA LYS A 123 31.15 6.74 6.26
C LYS A 123 32.08 5.72 5.60
N ASN A 124 31.66 4.46 5.60
CA ASN A 124 32.43 3.35 5.02
C ASN A 124 32.17 3.13 3.52
N GLN A 125 31.33 3.98 2.90
CA GLN A 125 30.86 3.81 1.52
C GLN A 125 30.31 2.39 1.24
N THR A 126 29.60 1.84 2.21
CA THR A 126 28.99 0.51 2.11
C THR A 126 27.56 0.68 1.59
N GLY A 127 27.28 0.11 0.42
CA GLY A 127 25.96 0.17 -0.18
C GLY A 127 24.91 -0.53 0.69
N ALA A 128 23.78 0.13 0.95
CA ALA A 128 22.69 -0.43 1.74
C ALA A 128 21.33 0.01 1.23
N LEU A 129 20.33 -0.86 1.39
CA LEU A 129 18.93 -0.59 1.13
C LEU A 129 18.09 -1.13 2.29
N ILE A 130 17.56 -0.24 3.10
CA ILE A 130 16.77 -0.57 4.30
C ILE A 130 15.33 -0.14 4.05
N VAL A 131 14.38 -1.08 4.14
CA VAL A 131 12.96 -0.85 3.90
C VAL A 131 12.18 -1.09 5.17
N VAL A 132 11.40 -0.10 5.60
CA VAL A 132 10.53 -0.18 6.77
C VAL A 132 9.09 -0.39 6.32
N GLU A 133 8.50 -1.52 6.71
CA GLU A 133 7.08 -1.82 6.45
C GLU A 133 6.18 -0.89 7.27
N ARG A 134 5.09 -0.41 6.62
CA ARG A 134 4.06 0.37 7.29
C ARG A 134 2.71 -0.36 7.27
N ASP A 135 1.69 0.25 6.66
CA ASP A 135 0.34 -0.31 6.63
C ASP A 135 0.17 -1.40 5.56
N ILE A 136 0.90 -1.30 4.44
CA ILE A 136 0.91 -2.30 3.36
C ILE A 136 1.99 -3.34 3.66
N GLY A 137 1.55 -4.60 3.85
CA GLY A 137 2.47 -5.69 4.19
C GLY A 137 3.41 -6.07 3.04
N LEU A 138 4.69 -6.29 3.36
CA LEU A 138 5.75 -6.65 2.42
C LEU A 138 6.04 -8.16 2.37
N LYS A 139 5.09 -9.00 2.74
CA LYS A 139 5.30 -10.46 2.89
C LYS A 139 5.89 -11.10 1.62
N SER A 140 5.41 -10.76 0.43
CA SER A 140 5.90 -11.31 -0.84
C SER A 140 7.36 -10.97 -1.12
N TYR A 141 7.83 -9.81 -0.67
CA TYR A 141 9.22 -9.40 -0.80
C TYR A 141 10.11 -10.05 0.27
N VAL A 142 9.62 -10.20 1.50
CA VAL A 142 10.30 -10.93 2.58
C VAL A 142 10.56 -12.38 2.18
N GLU A 143 9.59 -13.04 1.53
CA GLU A 143 9.70 -14.43 1.06
C GLU A 143 10.75 -14.61 -0.06
N SER A 144 11.17 -13.54 -0.75
CA SER A 144 12.23 -13.58 -1.77
C SER A 144 13.63 -13.53 -1.19
N GLY A 145 13.77 -13.17 0.08
CA GLY A 145 15.06 -12.99 0.76
C GLY A 145 15.41 -14.11 1.73
N ILE A 146 16.48 -13.89 2.48
CA ILE A 146 16.95 -14.77 3.54
C ILE A 146 16.29 -14.36 4.86
N ALA A 147 15.52 -15.26 5.47
CA ALA A 147 14.84 -14.99 6.74
C ALA A 147 15.85 -14.80 7.89
N VAL A 148 15.79 -13.64 8.55
CA VAL A 148 16.67 -13.30 9.69
C VAL A 148 15.89 -13.34 11.00
N ASN A 149 14.69 -12.74 11.01
CA ASN A 149 13.82 -12.63 12.19
C ASN A 149 14.53 -12.17 13.47
N GLY A 150 15.51 -11.27 13.33
CA GLY A 150 16.30 -10.71 14.43
C GLY A 150 15.70 -9.40 14.98
N LEU A 151 15.98 -9.07 16.25
CA LEU A 151 15.66 -7.74 16.76
C LEU A 151 16.46 -6.69 15.98
N LEU A 152 15.81 -5.58 15.64
CA LEU A 152 16.49 -4.47 14.99
C LEU A 152 17.54 -3.89 15.94
N SER A 153 18.76 -3.83 15.48
CA SER A 153 19.88 -3.18 16.14
C SER A 153 20.88 -2.65 15.13
N TYR A 154 21.61 -1.63 15.52
CA TYR A 154 22.70 -1.07 14.75
C TYR A 154 23.70 -2.15 14.30
N ASP A 155 24.16 -2.98 15.26
CA ASP A 155 25.17 -4.01 15.00
C ASP A 155 24.70 -5.02 13.96
N LEU A 156 23.43 -5.45 14.03
CA LEU A 156 22.87 -6.41 13.10
C LEU A 156 22.75 -5.81 11.69
N LEU A 157 22.31 -4.54 11.57
CA LEU A 157 22.24 -3.86 10.28
C LEU A 157 23.61 -3.70 9.63
N VAL A 158 24.63 -3.26 10.39
CA VAL A 158 25.99 -3.10 9.86
C VAL A 158 26.59 -4.45 9.46
N THR A 159 26.30 -5.51 10.23
CA THR A 159 26.76 -6.88 9.92
C THR A 159 26.13 -7.41 8.64
N VAL A 160 24.81 -7.23 8.46
CA VAL A 160 24.09 -7.73 7.28
C VAL A 160 24.60 -7.07 6.00
N PHE A 161 24.93 -5.77 6.03
CA PHE A 161 25.45 -5.05 4.86
C PHE A 161 26.98 -5.17 4.67
N ASN A 162 27.65 -6.03 5.43
CA ASN A 162 29.07 -6.27 5.20
C ASN A 162 29.29 -6.90 3.80
N PRO A 163 30.09 -6.27 2.91
CA PRO A 163 30.28 -6.75 1.53
C PRO A 163 30.87 -8.16 1.40
N LYS A 164 31.42 -8.70 2.48
CA LYS A 164 31.98 -10.05 2.51
C LYS A 164 30.93 -11.14 2.77
N GLU A 165 29.73 -10.75 3.21
CA GLU A 165 28.66 -11.66 3.59
C GLU A 165 27.61 -11.76 2.48
N PRO A 166 27.01 -12.94 2.22
CA PRO A 166 26.02 -13.10 1.14
C PRO A 166 24.72 -12.32 1.35
N MET A 167 24.43 -11.86 2.56
CA MET A 167 23.19 -11.14 2.88
C MET A 167 23.20 -9.66 2.47
N HIS A 168 24.34 -9.11 2.02
CA HIS A 168 24.45 -7.67 1.68
C HIS A 168 23.82 -7.30 0.33
N ASP A 169 23.66 -8.29 -0.57
CA ASP A 169 23.17 -8.03 -1.93
C ASP A 169 21.64 -8.12 -1.97
N GLY A 170 21.02 -6.97 -1.81
CA GLY A 170 19.58 -6.81 -1.78
C GLY A 170 19.12 -5.85 -0.69
N ALA A 171 17.83 -5.90 -0.38
CA ALA A 171 17.22 -5.07 0.65
C ALA A 171 17.09 -5.80 1.98
N VAL A 172 17.22 -5.06 3.07
CA VAL A 172 16.78 -5.48 4.41
C VAL A 172 15.36 -4.96 4.61
N ILE A 173 14.43 -5.84 4.99
CA ILE A 173 13.05 -5.47 5.32
C ILE A 173 12.83 -5.54 6.82
N ILE A 174 12.38 -4.41 7.39
CA ILE A 174 12.07 -4.27 8.81
C ILE A 174 10.55 -4.32 8.97
N GLN A 175 10.08 -5.24 9.82
CA GLN A 175 8.68 -5.40 10.20
C GLN A 175 8.56 -5.43 11.71
N ASN A 176 7.70 -4.59 12.28
CA ASN A 176 7.41 -4.57 13.73
C ASN A 176 8.68 -4.50 14.61
N GLY A 177 9.65 -3.65 14.25
CA GLY A 177 10.89 -3.48 15.00
C GLY A 177 11.86 -4.67 14.91
N ARG A 178 11.70 -5.54 13.92
CA ARG A 178 12.60 -6.69 13.67
C ARG A 178 13.07 -6.67 12.22
N ILE A 179 14.29 -7.11 11.98
CA ILE A 179 14.76 -7.45 10.64
C ILE A 179 14.09 -8.76 10.24
N ALA A 180 13.08 -8.70 9.39
CA ALA A 180 12.34 -9.87 8.93
C ALA A 180 13.18 -10.73 7.99
N ALA A 181 13.80 -10.08 6.98
CA ALA A 181 14.66 -10.74 6.00
C ALA A 181 15.74 -9.78 5.47
N ALA A 182 16.79 -10.34 4.91
CA ALA A 182 17.87 -9.66 4.21
C ALA A 182 18.00 -10.22 2.78
N ALA A 183 18.81 -9.59 1.93
CA ALA A 183 18.96 -9.95 0.52
C ALA A 183 17.62 -10.07 -0.24
N CYS A 184 16.63 -9.23 0.11
CA CYS A 184 15.33 -9.25 -0.52
C CYS A 184 15.38 -8.58 -1.90
N PHE A 185 14.70 -9.19 -2.88
CA PHE A 185 14.52 -8.61 -4.21
C PHE A 185 13.33 -7.66 -4.23
N LEU A 186 13.54 -6.45 -4.75
CA LEU A 186 12.53 -5.41 -4.83
C LEU A 186 12.30 -4.99 -6.29
N PRO A 187 11.10 -4.48 -6.63
CA PRO A 187 10.81 -3.98 -7.97
C PRO A 187 11.66 -2.74 -8.27
N LEU A 188 12.13 -2.63 -9.50
CA LEU A 188 12.86 -1.46 -9.97
C LEU A 188 11.90 -0.48 -10.63
N THR A 189 12.00 0.82 -10.30
CA THR A 189 11.21 1.83 -11.01
C THR A 189 11.55 1.84 -12.51
N VAL A 190 10.51 2.01 -13.33
CA VAL A 190 10.64 2.11 -14.79
C VAL A 190 10.65 3.56 -15.29
N LYS A 191 10.70 4.57 -14.42
CA LYS A 191 10.73 5.99 -14.79
C LYS A 191 12.00 6.32 -15.59
N PRO A 192 11.88 6.72 -16.90
CA PRO A 192 13.06 6.82 -17.80
C PRO A 192 14.08 7.87 -17.38
N ARG A 193 13.64 8.97 -16.76
CA ARG A 193 14.52 10.07 -16.35
C ARG A 193 15.43 9.70 -15.18
N LEU A 194 14.99 8.78 -14.32
CA LEU A 194 15.72 8.37 -13.12
C LEU A 194 16.65 7.18 -13.36
N SER A 195 16.40 6.37 -14.41
CA SER A 195 17.12 5.13 -14.67
C SER A 195 18.57 5.30 -15.10
N LYS A 196 18.95 6.47 -15.63
CA LYS A 196 20.31 6.74 -16.14
C LYS A 196 21.28 7.28 -15.09
N GLU A 197 20.76 7.86 -14.02
CA GLU A 197 21.55 8.57 -13.00
C GLU A 197 21.60 7.83 -11.65
N LEU A 198 20.79 6.80 -11.49
CA LEU A 198 20.62 6.11 -10.21
C LEU A 198 21.08 4.66 -10.29
N GLY A 199 21.86 4.24 -9.29
CA GLY A 199 22.22 2.83 -9.09
C GLY A 199 20.99 1.95 -8.77
N THR A 200 21.20 0.64 -8.82
CA THR A 200 20.13 -0.37 -8.65
C THR A 200 19.40 -0.23 -7.33
N ARG A 201 20.08 0.04 -6.20
CA ARG A 201 19.48 0.23 -4.86
C ARG A 201 18.57 1.45 -4.81
N HIS A 202 18.93 2.56 -5.46
CA HIS A 202 18.05 3.74 -5.52
C HIS A 202 16.80 3.46 -6.34
N ARG A 203 16.93 2.75 -7.47
CA ARG A 203 15.80 2.36 -8.32
C ARG A 203 14.87 1.39 -7.60
N ALA A 204 15.41 0.48 -6.81
CA ALA A 204 14.64 -0.45 -5.98
C ALA A 204 13.90 0.27 -4.84
N ALA A 205 14.53 1.27 -4.21
CA ALA A 205 13.89 2.10 -3.20
C ALA A 205 12.68 2.86 -3.75
N ILE A 206 12.81 3.46 -4.95
CA ILE A 206 11.69 4.12 -5.61
C ILE A 206 10.61 3.09 -5.97
N GLY A 207 10.98 1.95 -6.58
CA GLY A 207 10.04 0.94 -7.03
C GLY A 207 9.17 0.38 -5.91
N ILE A 208 9.76 0.02 -4.77
CA ILE A 208 8.99 -0.48 -3.63
C ILE A 208 8.06 0.59 -3.04
N THR A 209 8.48 1.86 -3.01
CA THR A 209 7.66 2.96 -2.49
C THR A 209 6.61 3.46 -3.50
N GLU A 210 6.71 3.10 -4.79
CA GLU A 210 5.64 3.27 -5.79
C GLU A 210 4.50 2.25 -5.58
N GLU A 211 4.84 1.02 -5.22
CA GLU A 211 3.87 -0.08 -5.07
C GLU A 211 3.26 -0.16 -3.68
N THR A 212 3.96 0.39 -2.67
CA THR A 212 3.56 0.29 -1.25
C THR A 212 3.73 1.64 -0.55
N ASP A 213 3.29 1.71 0.68
CA ASP A 213 3.50 2.86 1.57
C ASP A 213 4.78 2.73 2.43
N ALA A 214 5.68 1.82 2.07
CA ALA A 214 6.93 1.60 2.77
C ALA A 214 7.84 2.83 2.70
N ILE A 215 8.78 2.91 3.65
CA ILE A 215 9.85 3.90 3.68
C ILE A 215 11.14 3.18 3.32
N ALA A 216 11.92 3.72 2.40
CA ALA A 216 13.19 3.12 2.01
C ALA A 216 14.36 4.10 2.20
N VAL A 217 15.38 3.68 2.95
CA VAL A 217 16.64 4.41 3.14
C VAL A 217 17.72 3.74 2.31
N VAL A 218 18.47 4.53 1.57
CA VAL A 218 19.55 4.06 0.68
C VAL A 218 20.87 4.70 1.07
N VAL A 219 21.93 3.90 1.07
CA VAL A 219 23.30 4.38 1.10
C VAL A 219 23.98 3.98 -0.21
N SER A 220 24.57 4.94 -0.90
CA SER A 220 25.32 4.70 -2.13
C SER A 220 26.67 4.04 -1.84
N GLU A 221 27.01 2.97 -2.55
CA GLU A 221 28.31 2.33 -2.46
C GLU A 221 29.43 3.12 -3.16
N GLU A 222 29.05 3.99 -4.10
CA GLU A 222 30.03 4.80 -4.85
C GLU A 222 30.43 6.07 -4.09
N THR A 223 29.44 6.73 -3.48
CA THR A 223 29.62 8.08 -2.91
C THR A 223 29.42 8.14 -1.41
N GLY A 224 28.86 7.10 -0.81
CA GLY A 224 28.40 7.13 0.58
C GLY A 224 27.19 8.05 0.83
N SER A 225 26.61 8.66 -0.21
CA SER A 225 25.48 9.56 -0.06
C SER A 225 24.24 8.83 0.45
N ILE A 226 23.50 9.51 1.33
CA ILE A 226 22.27 8.99 1.93
C ILE A 226 21.08 9.52 1.14
N ALA A 227 20.10 8.64 0.89
CA ALA A 227 18.84 9.02 0.27
C ALA A 227 17.67 8.36 0.99
N LEU A 228 16.51 9.02 0.96
CA LEU A 228 15.25 8.56 1.53
C LEU A 228 14.18 8.55 0.45
N ALA A 229 13.53 7.41 0.24
CA ALA A 229 12.42 7.26 -0.69
C ALA A 229 11.10 7.06 0.04
N ILE A 230 10.06 7.79 -0.35
CA ILE A 230 8.70 7.76 0.18
C ILE A 230 7.73 8.07 -0.95
N ASP A 231 6.63 7.32 -1.06
CA ASP A 231 5.56 7.55 -2.04
C ASP A 231 6.05 7.65 -3.51
N GLY A 232 7.12 6.90 -3.86
CA GLY A 232 7.69 6.87 -5.20
C GLY A 232 8.57 8.08 -5.56
N GLU A 233 8.89 8.92 -4.59
CA GLU A 233 9.82 10.04 -4.70
C GLU A 233 11.08 9.80 -3.88
N ILE A 234 12.24 10.25 -4.33
CA ILE A 234 13.50 10.09 -3.63
C ILE A 234 14.17 11.43 -3.35
N GLU A 235 14.50 11.65 -2.10
CA GLU A 235 15.29 12.79 -1.61
C GLU A 235 16.72 12.33 -1.41
N ARG A 236 17.68 12.98 -2.09
CA ARG A 236 19.11 12.56 -2.14
C ARG A 236 19.99 13.54 -1.39
N PHE A 237 21.21 13.06 -1.08
CA PHE A 237 22.26 13.86 -0.42
C PHE A 237 21.83 14.40 0.94
N LEU A 238 21.10 13.58 1.71
CA LEU A 238 20.70 13.93 3.05
C LEU A 238 21.92 13.89 3.99
N ASP A 239 22.04 14.89 4.86
CA ASP A 239 22.91 14.79 6.00
C ASP A 239 22.25 13.92 7.10
N PHE A 240 23.05 13.55 8.10
CA PHE A 240 22.59 12.67 9.18
C PHE A 240 21.43 13.28 9.99
N GLU A 241 21.49 14.57 10.28
CA GLU A 241 20.49 15.25 11.11
C GLU A 241 19.15 15.36 10.38
N THR A 242 19.20 15.73 9.12
CA THR A 242 18.01 15.76 8.25
C THR A 242 17.41 14.36 8.07
N LEU A 243 18.25 13.32 7.88
CA LEU A 243 17.75 11.95 7.80
C LEU A 243 16.98 11.56 9.07
N VAL A 244 17.52 11.81 10.26
CA VAL A 244 16.85 11.46 11.54
C VAL A 244 15.50 12.12 11.64
N VAL A 245 15.41 13.43 11.35
CA VAL A 245 14.15 14.18 11.41
C VAL A 245 13.14 13.64 10.38
N ARG A 246 13.58 13.46 9.14
CA ARG A 246 12.69 12.98 8.04
C ARG A 246 12.23 11.56 8.26
N LEU A 247 13.10 10.67 8.72
CA LEU A 247 12.79 9.28 9.01
C LEU A 247 11.79 9.16 10.16
N ARG A 248 12.01 9.92 11.27
CA ARG A 248 11.09 9.97 12.40
C ARG A 248 9.72 10.49 11.97
N ASP A 249 9.68 11.61 11.27
CA ASP A 249 8.46 12.18 10.71
C ASP A 249 7.72 11.16 9.81
N ALA A 250 8.44 10.43 8.96
CA ALA A 250 7.86 9.47 8.05
C ALA A 250 7.28 8.25 8.78
N ILE A 251 7.96 7.76 9.83
CA ILE A 251 7.51 6.61 10.64
C ILE A 251 6.34 7.00 11.57
N GLU A 252 6.33 8.23 12.10
CA GLU A 252 5.28 8.72 12.99
C GLU A 252 4.02 9.16 12.23
N ARG A 253 4.17 9.73 11.03
CA ARG A 253 3.05 10.17 10.21
C ARG A 253 2.26 8.96 9.71
N ARG A 254 1.13 8.64 10.35
CA ARG A 254 0.00 7.99 9.71
C ARG A 254 -0.61 8.99 8.71
N GLN A 255 -0.12 9.04 7.49
CA GLN A 255 -0.78 9.90 6.50
C GLN A 255 -2.10 9.27 6.05
N PRO A 256 -3.22 10.03 6.11
CA PRO A 256 -4.32 9.75 5.21
C PRO A 256 -3.80 10.01 3.78
N ARG A 257 -3.95 9.01 2.91
CA ARG A 257 -3.61 9.03 1.47
C ARG A 257 -3.86 10.41 0.87
N LYS A 258 -2.81 11.13 0.48
CA LYS A 258 -2.94 12.35 -0.32
C LYS A 258 -3.59 12.00 -1.64
N SER A 259 -4.79 12.55 -1.88
CA SER A 259 -5.40 12.59 -3.20
C SER A 259 -4.40 13.20 -4.19
N VAL A 260 -4.22 12.54 -5.32
CA VAL A 260 -3.48 13.04 -6.48
C VAL A 260 -3.91 14.50 -6.72
N ARG A 261 -3.01 15.45 -6.51
CA ARG A 261 -3.20 16.83 -6.96
C ARG A 261 -3.21 16.78 -8.48
N THR A 262 -4.39 16.92 -9.05
CA THR A 262 -4.59 17.27 -10.45
C THR A 262 -3.92 18.63 -10.66
N ILE A 263 -2.84 18.66 -11.41
CA ILE A 263 -2.21 19.90 -11.86
C ILE A 263 -3.22 20.55 -12.81
N PRO A 264 -3.70 21.78 -12.55
CA PRO A 264 -4.53 22.47 -13.51
C PRO A 264 -3.68 22.77 -14.76
N ALA A 265 -4.12 22.30 -15.91
CA ALA A 265 -3.55 22.65 -17.21
C ALA A 265 -3.77 24.16 -17.41
N THR A 266 -2.72 24.94 -17.21
CA THR A 266 -2.68 26.34 -17.63
C THR A 266 -2.55 26.37 -19.15
N VAL A 267 -3.68 26.55 -19.82
CA VAL A 267 -3.73 26.90 -21.24
C VAL A 267 -3.13 28.29 -21.37
N GLN A 268 -1.90 28.40 -21.85
CA GLN A 268 -1.39 29.66 -22.38
C GLN A 268 -1.93 29.81 -23.80
N HIS A 269 -2.95 30.68 -23.94
CA HIS A 269 -3.21 31.33 -25.21
C HIS A 269 -2.00 32.23 -25.53
N VAL A 270 -1.32 31.91 -26.59
CA VAL A 270 -0.42 32.86 -27.27
C VAL A 270 -1.23 33.41 -28.43
N ASP A 271 -1.73 34.64 -28.28
CA ASP A 271 -2.15 35.50 -29.36
C ASP A 271 -0.90 36.02 -30.10
N SER A 272 -0.85 35.81 -31.38
CA SER A 272 -0.38 36.71 -32.45
C SER A 272 -0.21 35.96 -33.76
#